data_d650e62487ea041dee17b66c1c8ffbeb
#
_entry.id   d650e62487ea041dee17b66c1c8ffbeb
#
_cell.length_a   1.000
_cell.length_b   1.000
_cell.length_c   1.000
_cell.angle_alpha   90.00
_cell.angle_beta   90.00
_cell.angle_gamma   90.00
#
_symmetry.space_group_name_H-M   'P 1'
#
loop_
_entity.id
_entity.type
_entity.pdbx_description
1 polymer ?
#
loop_
_entity_poly.entity_id
_entity_poly.type
_entity_poly.pdbx_seq_one_letter_code
_entity_poly.pdbx_strand_id
1 'polypeptide(L)'
;SNIAAALHEIAGAVRRRGMIVIISDLYDDEAEIAVALARLRKQRHDVIVFHILDPAEIDFALMKPCELVDLESGEKFGVDPKAIAADYRKSFNEFLERHRKTCASLNIDYRIVRTDQPLDTFVRAYLEERKRMSK
;
A
#
# COMPACT_ATOMS: atom_id res chain seq x y z
N SER A 1 12.56 2.51 -5.92
CA SER A 1 12.03 1.29 -6.52
C SER A 1 11.34 1.63 -7.84
N ASN A 2 11.22 0.65 -8.71
CA ASN A 2 10.66 0.85 -10.05
C ASN A 2 9.54 -0.14 -10.30
N ILE A 3 8.50 -0.05 -9.50
CA ILE A 3 7.40 -1.01 -9.56
C ILE A 3 6.57 -0.86 -10.84
N ALA A 4 6.36 0.37 -11.32
CA ALA A 4 5.59 0.59 -12.53
C ALA A 4 6.25 -0.08 -13.73
N ALA A 5 7.58 0.02 -13.86
CA ALA A 5 8.31 -0.64 -14.94
C ALA A 5 8.21 -2.17 -14.83
N ALA A 6 8.31 -2.70 -13.61
CA ALA A 6 8.16 -4.14 -13.38
C ALA A 6 6.77 -4.63 -13.79
N LEU A 7 5.73 -3.87 -13.47
CA LEU A 7 4.36 -4.21 -13.85
C LEU A 7 4.17 -4.18 -15.37
N HIS A 8 4.76 -3.21 -16.05
CA HIS A 8 4.72 -3.16 -17.52
C HIS A 8 5.46 -4.33 -18.14
N GLU A 9 6.57 -4.73 -17.55
CA GLU A 9 7.31 -5.91 -18.02
C GLU A 9 6.46 -7.17 -17.90
N ILE A 10 5.78 -7.34 -16.77
CA ILE A 10 4.85 -8.46 -16.57
C ILE A 10 3.73 -8.40 -17.60
N ALA A 11 3.15 -7.22 -17.82
CA ALA A 11 2.06 -7.05 -18.79
C ALA A 11 2.49 -7.41 -20.21
N GLY A 12 3.76 -7.17 -20.56
CA GLY A 12 4.30 -7.54 -21.85
C GLY A 12 4.65 -9.01 -21.99
N ALA A 13 4.94 -9.69 -20.87
CA ALA A 13 5.39 -11.08 -20.87
C ALA A 13 4.27 -12.09 -20.70
N VAL A 14 3.24 -11.76 -19.92
CA VAL A 14 2.14 -12.69 -19.62
C VAL A 14 1.07 -12.59 -20.68
N ARG A 15 0.86 -13.65 -21.42
CA ARG A 15 -0.08 -13.68 -22.54
C ARG A 15 -1.45 -14.24 -22.20
N ARG A 16 -1.55 -15.05 -21.16
CA ARG A 16 -2.81 -15.65 -20.74
C ARG A 16 -3.34 -14.93 -19.51
N ARG A 17 -4.66 -14.85 -19.40
CA ARG A 17 -5.29 -14.32 -18.20
C ARG A 17 -4.89 -15.15 -16.99
N GLY A 18 -4.59 -14.47 -15.90
CA GLY A 18 -4.21 -15.14 -14.66
C GLY A 18 -4.39 -14.23 -13.47
N MET A 19 -3.99 -14.72 -12.32
CA MET A 19 -4.00 -13.96 -11.08
C MET A 19 -2.62 -13.35 -10.89
N ILE A 20 -2.59 -12.04 -10.67
CA ILE A 20 -1.34 -11.30 -10.41
C ILE A 20 -1.43 -10.73 -9.00
N VAL A 21 -0.50 -11.14 -8.15
CA VAL A 21 -0.40 -10.66 -6.78
C VAL A 21 0.78 -9.70 -6.69
N ILE A 22 0.51 -8.47 -6.28
CA ILE A 22 1.54 -7.44 -6.14
C ILE A 22 1.75 -7.22 -4.65
N ILE A 23 2.98 -7.41 -4.20
CA ILE A 23 3.38 -7.20 -2.80
C ILE A 23 4.42 -6.10 -2.80
N SER A 24 4.06 -4.90 -2.34
CA SER A 24 4.93 -3.74 -2.46
C SER A 24 4.53 -2.64 -1.48
N ASP A 25 5.48 -1.77 -1.17
CA ASP A 25 5.21 -0.54 -0.43
C ASP A 25 4.64 0.56 -1.32
N LEU A 26 4.63 0.37 -2.63
CA LEU A 26 4.10 1.29 -3.64
C LEU A 26 4.78 2.67 -3.64
N TYR A 27 6.00 2.77 -3.14
CA TYR A 27 6.77 4.01 -3.19
C TYR A 27 7.39 4.19 -4.58
N ASP A 28 6.61 4.81 -5.45
CA ASP A 28 6.98 5.12 -6.83
C ASP A 28 6.01 6.19 -7.32
N ASP A 29 6.14 6.62 -8.55
CA ASP A 29 5.21 7.57 -9.16
C ASP A 29 3.81 6.95 -9.20
N GLU A 30 2.88 7.57 -8.48
CA GLU A 30 1.52 7.05 -8.34
C GLU A 30 0.77 7.01 -9.66
N ALA A 31 0.98 8.00 -10.53
CA ALA A 31 0.34 8.04 -11.84
C ALA A 31 0.84 6.91 -12.74
N GLU A 32 2.14 6.62 -12.69
CA GLU A 32 2.72 5.53 -13.46
C GLU A 32 2.24 4.17 -12.95
N ILE A 33 2.13 4.00 -11.63
CA ILE A 33 1.56 2.79 -11.04
C ILE A 33 0.13 2.59 -11.51
N ALA A 34 -0.68 3.66 -11.48
CA ALA A 34 -2.07 3.58 -11.91
C ALA A 34 -2.19 3.14 -13.37
N VAL A 35 -1.35 3.70 -14.25
CA VAL A 35 -1.34 3.32 -15.67
C VAL A 35 -0.95 1.84 -15.84
N ALA A 36 0.06 1.39 -15.11
CA ALA A 36 0.50 -0.01 -15.19
C ALA A 36 -0.57 -0.98 -14.69
N LEU A 37 -1.23 -0.64 -13.57
CA LEU A 37 -2.33 -1.44 -13.03
C LEU A 37 -3.51 -1.50 -14.00
N ALA A 38 -3.83 -0.36 -14.62
CA ALA A 38 -4.91 -0.31 -15.61
C ALA A 38 -4.60 -1.19 -16.81
N ARG A 39 -3.33 -1.23 -17.23
CA ARG A 39 -2.89 -2.10 -18.32
C ARG A 39 -3.12 -3.58 -17.99
N LEU A 40 -2.74 -4.00 -16.78
CA LEU A 40 -2.97 -5.38 -16.34
C LEU A 40 -4.45 -5.73 -16.31
N ARG A 41 -5.28 -4.81 -15.83
CA ARG A 41 -6.74 -5.03 -15.81
C ARG A 41 -7.35 -5.08 -17.21
N LYS A 42 -6.84 -4.26 -18.11
CA LYS A 42 -7.29 -4.28 -19.51
C LYS A 42 -7.00 -5.63 -20.16
N GLN A 43 -5.92 -6.28 -19.75
CA GLN A 43 -5.59 -7.65 -20.18
C GLN A 43 -6.42 -8.71 -19.46
N ARG A 44 -7.36 -8.30 -18.61
CA ARG A 44 -8.30 -9.16 -17.87
C ARG A 44 -7.64 -10.06 -16.82
N HIS A 45 -6.47 -9.65 -16.32
CA HIS A 45 -5.90 -10.33 -15.17
C HIS A 45 -6.69 -10.04 -13.91
N ASP A 46 -6.75 -11.00 -13.01
CA ASP A 46 -7.27 -10.81 -11.66
C ASP A 46 -6.10 -10.26 -10.83
N VAL A 47 -6.19 -8.99 -10.44
CA VAL A 47 -5.08 -8.29 -9.78
C VAL A 47 -5.41 -8.04 -8.32
N ILE A 48 -4.46 -8.38 -7.46
CA ILE A 48 -4.54 -8.18 -6.02
C ILE A 48 -3.31 -7.42 -5.58
N VAL A 49 -3.50 -6.37 -4.77
CA VAL A 49 -2.40 -5.59 -4.24
C VAL A 49 -2.34 -5.77 -2.72
N PHE A 50 -1.23 -6.28 -2.24
CA PHE A 50 -0.88 -6.27 -0.83
C PHE A 50 0.08 -5.11 -0.60
N HIS A 51 -0.44 -4.03 -0.04
CA HIS A 51 0.33 -2.83 0.27
C HIS A 51 1.02 -3.05 1.61
N ILE A 52 2.30 -3.29 1.57
CA ILE A 52 3.07 -3.56 2.79
C ILE A 52 3.50 -2.24 3.43
N LEU A 53 3.27 -2.14 4.73
CA LEU A 53 3.57 -0.95 5.51
C LEU A 53 4.48 -1.31 6.68
N ASP A 54 5.52 -0.50 6.88
CA ASP A 54 6.38 -0.64 8.04
C ASP A 54 5.60 -0.23 9.30
N PRO A 55 5.63 -1.06 10.36
CA PRO A 55 4.97 -0.70 11.63
C PRO A 55 5.38 0.67 12.16
N ALA A 56 6.63 1.09 11.95
CA ALA A 56 7.11 2.40 12.39
C ALA A 56 6.34 3.53 11.71
N GLU A 57 6.01 3.39 10.43
CA GLU A 57 5.23 4.40 9.70
C GLU A 57 3.80 4.47 10.24
N ILE A 58 3.19 3.33 10.47
CA ILE A 58 1.84 3.26 11.02
C ILE A 58 1.81 3.82 12.44
N ASP A 59 2.75 3.41 13.26
CA ASP A 59 2.80 3.82 14.67
C ASP A 59 3.06 5.32 14.80
N PHE A 60 3.91 5.89 13.95
CA PHE A 60 4.13 7.33 13.92
C PHE A 60 2.86 8.09 13.53
N ALA A 61 2.15 7.60 12.51
CA ALA A 61 0.90 8.21 12.05
C ALA A 61 -0.19 8.16 13.13
N LEU A 62 -0.16 7.14 14.00
CA LEU A 62 -1.14 6.95 15.07
C LEU A 62 -0.61 7.40 16.44
N MET A 63 0.53 8.07 16.49
CA MET A 63 1.17 8.50 17.73
C MET A 63 0.24 9.37 18.56
N LYS A 64 0.17 9.07 19.86
CA LYS A 64 -0.71 9.79 20.80
C LYS A 64 -0.06 11.09 21.26
N PRO A 65 -0.85 12.09 21.71
CA PRO A 65 -0.28 13.36 22.18
C PRO A 65 0.76 13.21 23.28
N CYS A 66 0.58 12.26 24.21
CA CYS A 66 1.54 12.02 25.29
C CYS A 66 2.91 11.55 24.78
N GLU A 67 2.94 10.82 23.68
CA GLU A 67 4.17 10.35 23.05
C GLU A 67 4.87 11.49 22.31
N LEU A 68 4.10 12.44 21.79
CA LEU A 68 4.63 13.61 21.11
C LEU A 68 5.36 14.57 22.06
N VAL A 69 5.00 14.58 23.33
CA VAL A 69 5.68 15.41 24.34
C VAL A 69 7.14 15.00 24.47
N ASP A 70 7.45 13.72 24.40
CA ASP A 70 8.82 13.22 24.46
C ASP A 70 9.64 13.73 23.26
N LEU A 71 9.01 13.85 22.09
CA LEU A 71 9.65 14.41 20.91
C LEU A 71 9.93 15.91 21.09
N GLU A 72 9.00 16.65 21.71
CA GLU A 72 9.18 18.06 21.98
C GLU A 72 10.40 18.33 22.88
N SER A 73 10.60 17.50 23.89
CA SER A 73 11.72 17.67 24.83
C SER A 73 13.09 17.50 24.15
N GLY A 74 13.13 16.79 23.02
CA GLY A 74 14.35 16.61 22.24
C GLY A 74 14.54 17.62 21.13
N GLU A 75 13.62 18.56 20.97
CA GLU A 75 13.67 19.53 19.87
C GLU A 75 14.74 20.59 20.10
N LYS A 76 15.62 20.76 19.09
CA LYS A 76 16.73 21.73 19.15
C LYS A 76 16.64 22.82 18.08
N PHE A 77 15.70 22.75 17.14
CA PHE A 77 15.69 23.58 15.94
C PHE A 77 14.40 24.36 15.71
N GLY A 78 13.56 24.53 16.71
CA GLY A 78 12.32 25.29 16.58
C GLY A 78 11.22 24.59 15.76
N VAL A 79 11.36 23.31 15.50
CA VAL A 79 10.36 22.51 14.78
C VAL A 79 9.37 21.94 15.79
N ASP A 80 8.06 22.09 15.54
CA ASP A 80 7.03 21.55 16.41
C ASP A 80 6.76 20.07 16.04
N PRO A 81 7.16 19.11 16.90
CA PRO A 81 6.94 17.69 16.62
C PRO A 81 5.47 17.33 16.45
N LYS A 82 4.56 18.02 17.15
CA LYS A 82 3.12 17.76 17.03
C LYS A 82 2.60 18.15 15.65
N ALA A 83 3.07 19.30 15.13
CA ALA A 83 2.68 19.75 13.80
C ALA A 83 3.23 18.81 12.73
N ILE A 84 4.49 18.37 12.88
CA ILE A 84 5.11 17.42 11.96
C ILE A 84 4.36 16.10 11.95
N ALA A 85 4.00 15.58 13.12
CA ALA A 85 3.26 14.32 13.23
C ALA A 85 1.86 14.43 12.61
N ALA A 86 1.19 15.57 12.82
CA ALA A 86 -0.13 15.80 12.23
C ALA A 86 -0.06 15.85 10.71
N ASP A 87 0.94 16.57 10.16
CA ASP A 87 1.15 16.68 8.72
C ASP A 87 1.52 15.32 8.13
N TYR A 88 2.38 14.56 8.80
CA TYR A 88 2.76 13.21 8.36
C TYR A 88 1.54 12.29 8.33
N ARG A 89 0.74 12.31 9.39
CA ARG A 89 -0.47 11.48 9.46
C ARG A 89 -1.43 11.79 8.32
N LYS A 90 -1.63 13.08 8.06
CA LYS A 90 -2.50 13.52 6.97
C LYS A 90 -1.99 13.05 5.63
N SER A 91 -0.70 13.28 5.35
CA SER A 91 -0.08 12.87 4.09
C SER A 91 -0.10 11.36 3.91
N PHE A 92 0.17 10.62 4.99
CA PHE A 92 0.17 9.16 4.98
C PHE A 92 -1.23 8.61 4.67
N ASN A 93 -2.25 9.14 5.34
CA ASN A 93 -3.63 8.72 5.11
C ASN A 93 -4.11 9.07 3.70
N GLU A 94 -3.72 10.23 3.20
CA GLU A 94 -4.04 10.64 1.83
C GLU A 94 -3.37 9.71 0.81
N PHE A 95 -2.11 9.33 1.06
CA PHE A 95 -1.36 8.39 0.23
C PHE A 95 -2.07 7.03 0.16
N LEU A 96 -2.48 6.48 1.30
CA LEU A 96 -3.20 5.22 1.34
C LEU A 96 -4.55 5.33 0.62
N GLU A 97 -5.25 6.43 0.84
CA GLU A 97 -6.57 6.64 0.22
C GLU A 97 -6.49 6.78 -1.30
N ARG A 98 -5.44 7.43 -1.82
CA ARG A 98 -5.24 7.52 -3.26
C ARG A 98 -5.04 6.14 -3.89
N HIS A 99 -4.22 5.28 -3.27
CA HIS A 99 -4.02 3.92 -3.76
C HIS A 99 -5.29 3.07 -3.64
N ARG A 100 -6.01 3.22 -2.52
CA ARG A 100 -7.27 2.51 -2.34
C ARG A 100 -8.28 2.87 -3.44
N LYS A 101 -8.41 4.16 -3.73
CA LYS A 101 -9.34 4.64 -4.77
C LYS A 101 -8.93 4.17 -6.16
N THR A 102 -7.66 4.22 -6.48
CA THR A 102 -7.15 3.74 -7.77
C THR A 102 -7.49 2.26 -7.95
N CYS A 103 -7.22 1.45 -6.94
CA CYS A 103 -7.51 0.02 -7.00
C CYS A 103 -9.01 -0.25 -7.10
N ALA A 104 -9.82 0.46 -6.32
CA ALA A 104 -11.27 0.31 -6.34
C ALA A 104 -11.83 0.65 -7.72
N SER A 105 -11.34 1.71 -8.35
CA SER A 105 -11.81 2.12 -9.69
C SER A 105 -11.46 1.10 -10.76
N LEU A 106 -10.44 0.29 -10.53
CA LEU A 106 -9.99 -0.73 -11.48
C LEU A 106 -10.46 -2.14 -11.12
N ASN A 107 -11.30 -2.26 -10.10
CA ASN A 107 -11.74 -3.56 -9.56
C ASN A 107 -10.55 -4.44 -9.14
N ILE A 108 -9.56 -3.81 -8.52
CA ILE A 108 -8.41 -4.49 -7.95
C ILE A 108 -8.63 -4.62 -6.45
N ASP A 109 -8.42 -5.81 -5.91
CA ASP A 109 -8.50 -6.04 -4.48
C ASP A 109 -7.26 -5.45 -3.81
N TYR A 110 -7.47 -4.59 -2.82
CA TYR A 110 -6.40 -3.83 -2.16
C TYR A 110 -6.45 -4.14 -0.67
N ARG A 111 -5.34 -4.65 -0.14
CA ARG A 111 -5.22 -5.00 1.27
C ARG A 111 -3.94 -4.41 1.84
N ILE A 112 -4.03 -3.87 3.06
CA ILE A 112 -2.88 -3.34 3.79
C ILE A 112 -2.32 -4.46 4.67
N VAL A 113 -1.00 -4.64 4.65
CA VAL A 113 -0.31 -5.66 5.42
C VAL A 113 0.84 -5.01 6.19
N ARG A 114 0.88 -5.20 7.52
CA ARG A 114 2.01 -4.76 8.33
C ARG A 114 3.17 -5.74 8.17
N THR A 115 4.39 -5.22 8.04
CA THR A 115 5.58 -6.07 7.85
C THR A 115 5.97 -6.87 9.10
N ASP A 116 5.43 -6.52 10.28
CA ASP A 116 5.65 -7.27 11.52
C ASP A 116 4.71 -8.47 11.69
N GLN A 117 3.81 -8.69 10.72
CA GLN A 117 2.89 -9.84 10.74
C GLN A 117 3.38 -10.91 9.76
N PRO A 118 3.16 -12.20 10.07
CA PRO A 118 3.54 -13.27 9.15
C PRO A 118 2.78 -13.14 7.82
N LEU A 119 3.51 -12.86 6.75
CA LEU A 119 2.91 -12.65 5.43
C LEU A 119 2.24 -13.92 4.91
N ASP A 120 2.85 -15.08 5.14
CA ASP A 120 2.30 -16.36 4.72
C ASP A 120 0.93 -16.63 5.32
N THR A 121 0.77 -16.33 6.62
CA THR A 121 -0.51 -16.47 7.31
C THR A 121 -1.56 -15.53 6.70
N PHE A 122 -1.18 -14.29 6.44
CA PHE A 122 -2.08 -13.31 5.85
C PHE A 122 -2.52 -13.73 4.44
N VAL A 123 -1.60 -14.13 3.60
CA VAL A 123 -1.88 -14.54 2.23
C VAL A 123 -2.79 -15.78 2.23
N ARG A 124 -2.50 -16.74 3.11
CA ARG A 124 -3.32 -17.94 3.21
C ARG A 124 -4.76 -17.61 3.62
N ALA A 125 -4.92 -16.76 4.63
CA ALA A 125 -6.27 -16.34 5.07
C ALA A 125 -7.02 -15.62 3.95
N TYR A 126 -6.32 -14.77 3.20
CA TYR A 126 -6.90 -14.06 2.07
C TYR A 126 -7.36 -15.02 0.97
N LEU A 127 -6.55 -15.98 0.59
CA LEU A 127 -6.89 -16.95 -0.44
C LEU A 127 -8.07 -17.83 -0.02
N GLU A 128 -8.14 -18.18 1.26
CA GLU A 128 -9.28 -18.92 1.82
C GLU A 128 -10.57 -18.12 1.74
N GLU A 129 -10.51 -16.83 2.06
CA GLU A 129 -11.63 -15.91 1.94
C GLU A 129 -12.14 -15.85 0.50
N ARG A 130 -11.23 -15.71 -0.46
CA ARG A 130 -11.58 -15.65 -1.88
C ARG A 130 -12.21 -16.95 -2.35
N LYS A 131 -11.69 -18.09 -1.91
CA LYS A 131 -12.21 -19.39 -2.27
C LYS A 131 -13.67 -19.55 -1.81
N ARG A 132 -13.99 -19.05 -0.62
CA ARG A 132 -15.38 -19.08 -0.13
C ARG A 132 -16.29 -18.16 -0.93
N MET A 133 -15.80 -17.00 -1.35
CA MET A 133 -16.58 -16.02 -2.10
C MET A 133 -16.86 -16.44 -3.55
N SER A 134 -16.01 -17.30 -4.12
CA SER A 134 -16.13 -17.71 -5.51
C SER A 134 -17.09 -18.86 -5.76
N LYS A 135 -17.78 -19.35 -4.70
CA LYS A 135 -18.75 -20.43 -4.82
C LYS A 135 -20.17 -19.92 -5.07
#